data_20567decd1e4ca54f01a6e9d9d0fddce
#
_entry.id   20567decd1e4ca54f01a6e9d9d0fddce
#
_cell.length_a   1.000
_cell.length_b   1.000
_cell.length_c   1.000
_cell.angle_alpha   90.00
_cell.angle_beta   90.00
_cell.angle_gamma   90.00
#
_symmetry.space_group_name_H-M   'P 1'
#
loop_
_entity.id
_entity.type
_entity.pdbx_description
1 polymer ?
#
loop_
_entity_poly.entity_id
_entity_poly.type
_entity_poly.pdbx_seq_one_letter_code
_entity_poly.pdbx_strand_id
1 'polypeptide(L)'
;EIGVRLVGSEMCIRDSIYLDASSTCYTLGMKLSGFTKLTVITNGINLAMALKDIPGITVILTGGIVTSVSSSIEGLLGEDLLKKIHTDIAFVSARGFSVENGLTDFSIYEADLKRRCVKSSAKTIALIDHTKFNTTSISSYASLDDLNMVITDFGLSENTKDIYEKAGVNLVIAKEMN
;
A
#
# COMPACT_ATOMS: atom_id res chain seq x y z
N GLU A 1 4.40 -7.33 -11.97
CA GLU A 1 3.44 -7.39 -13.10
C GLU A 1 1.99 -7.59 -12.64
N ILE A 2 1.73 -8.40 -11.60
CA ILE A 2 0.36 -8.64 -11.11
C ILE A 2 -0.26 -7.36 -10.54
N GLY A 3 0.48 -6.57 -9.74
CA GLY A 3 -0.03 -5.29 -9.22
C GLY A 3 -0.41 -4.32 -10.33
N VAL A 4 0.37 -4.24 -11.40
CA VAL A 4 0.09 -3.39 -12.57
C VAL A 4 -1.10 -3.91 -13.38
N ARG A 5 -1.27 -5.21 -13.52
CA ARG A 5 -2.43 -5.82 -14.20
C ARG A 5 -3.72 -5.62 -13.41
N LEU A 6 -3.67 -5.73 -12.07
CA LEU A 6 -4.80 -5.43 -11.20
C LEU A 6 -5.15 -3.95 -11.25
N VAL A 7 -4.15 -3.07 -11.20
CA VAL A 7 -4.36 -1.64 -11.43
C VAL A 7 -5.02 -1.42 -12.80
N GLY A 8 -4.55 -2.09 -13.86
CA GLY A 8 -5.10 -1.92 -15.21
C GLY A 8 -6.48 -2.54 -15.45
N SER A 9 -6.87 -3.60 -14.74
CA SER A 9 -8.17 -4.28 -14.92
C SER A 9 -9.29 -3.69 -14.08
N GLU A 10 -8.96 -3.00 -12.98
CA GLU A 10 -9.90 -2.43 -12.03
C GLU A 10 -10.02 -0.90 -12.15
N MET A 11 -9.13 -0.25 -12.93
CA MET A 11 -9.09 1.21 -13.04
C MET A 11 -9.92 1.73 -14.21
N CYS A 12 -10.90 2.54 -13.86
CA CYS A 12 -11.67 3.37 -14.78
C CYS A 12 -10.93 4.70 -15.09
N ILE A 13 -11.42 5.44 -16.07
CA ILE A 13 -10.91 6.76 -16.43
C ILE A 13 -11.17 7.76 -15.30
N ARG A 14 -10.13 8.22 -14.58
CA ARG A 14 -10.09 9.15 -13.43
C ARG A 14 -10.01 8.49 -12.05
N ASP A 15 -9.31 7.37 -11.93
CA ASP A 15 -9.16 6.72 -10.65
C ASP A 15 -8.16 7.43 -9.73
N SER A 16 -8.34 7.24 -8.46
CA SER A 16 -7.49 7.73 -7.39
C SER A 16 -6.91 6.57 -6.59
N ILE A 17 -5.61 6.56 -6.41
CA ILE A 17 -4.95 5.52 -5.62
C ILE A 17 -4.11 6.15 -4.50
N TYR A 18 -4.05 5.45 -3.37
CA TYR A 18 -3.05 5.70 -2.35
C TYR A 18 -1.90 4.70 -2.51
N LEU A 19 -0.67 5.19 -2.49
CA LEU A 19 0.55 4.39 -2.44
C LEU A 19 1.35 4.80 -1.20
N ASP A 20 1.64 3.87 -0.30
CA ASP A 20 2.48 4.15 0.85
C ASP A 20 3.95 4.40 0.47
N ALA A 21 4.75 4.85 1.45
CA ALA A 21 6.17 5.18 1.25
C ALA A 21 7.09 3.94 1.16
N SER A 22 6.56 2.73 1.12
CA SER A 22 7.37 1.51 1.06
C SER A 22 8.09 1.35 -0.26
N SER A 23 9.20 0.60 -0.26
CA SER A 23 9.95 0.26 -1.47
C SER A 23 9.09 -0.56 -2.46
N THR A 24 8.17 -1.38 -1.95
CA THR A 24 7.26 -2.18 -2.78
C THR A 24 6.26 -1.29 -3.51
N CYS A 25 5.64 -0.34 -2.82
CA CYS A 25 4.75 0.65 -3.43
C CYS A 25 5.50 1.60 -4.36
N TYR A 26 6.76 1.95 -4.06
CA TYR A 26 7.60 2.69 -4.99
C TYR A 26 7.79 1.94 -6.31
N THR A 27 8.13 0.64 -6.24
CA THR A 27 8.29 -0.21 -7.43
C THR A 27 7.00 -0.31 -8.25
N LEU A 28 5.84 -0.42 -7.59
CA LEU A 28 4.54 -0.37 -8.27
C LEU A 28 4.34 0.99 -8.96
N GLY A 29 4.63 2.09 -8.26
CA GLY A 29 4.51 3.44 -8.80
C GLY A 29 5.30 3.65 -10.08
N MET A 30 6.52 3.11 -10.16
CA MET A 30 7.36 3.19 -11.38
C MET A 30 6.76 2.46 -12.60
N LYS A 31 5.74 1.64 -12.41
CA LYS A 31 5.03 0.94 -13.50
C LYS A 31 3.74 1.63 -13.94
N LEU A 32 3.42 2.79 -13.36
CA LEU A 32 2.20 3.54 -13.68
C LEU A 32 2.34 4.44 -14.93
N SER A 33 3.49 4.46 -15.58
CA SER A 33 3.67 5.15 -16.86
C SER A 33 2.74 4.54 -17.92
N GLY A 34 1.86 5.34 -18.49
CA GLY A 34 0.87 4.86 -19.47
C GLY A 34 -0.58 4.97 -18.99
N PHE A 35 -0.81 5.23 -17.70
CA PHE A 35 -2.14 5.61 -17.22
C PHE A 35 -2.42 7.08 -17.56
N THR A 36 -3.66 7.35 -17.96
CA THR A 36 -4.13 8.70 -18.26
C THR A 36 -5.16 9.13 -17.22
N LYS A 37 -4.97 10.32 -16.63
CA LYS A 37 -5.88 10.90 -15.61
C LYS A 37 -5.92 10.11 -14.28
N LEU A 38 -4.78 9.60 -13.83
CA LEU A 38 -4.61 8.96 -12.54
C LEU A 38 -4.23 9.99 -11.46
N THR A 39 -4.89 9.94 -10.31
CA THR A 39 -4.48 10.70 -9.12
C THR A 39 -3.79 9.75 -8.14
N VAL A 40 -2.55 10.04 -7.80
CA VAL A 40 -1.77 9.28 -6.82
C VAL A 40 -1.62 10.10 -5.55
N ILE A 41 -2.15 9.59 -4.45
CA ILE A 41 -1.94 10.13 -3.12
C ILE A 41 -0.82 9.32 -2.47
N THR A 42 0.17 9.97 -1.88
CA THR A 42 1.29 9.27 -1.23
C THR A 42 1.86 10.07 -0.06
N ASN A 43 2.42 9.36 0.90
CA ASN A 43 3.29 9.94 1.93
C ASN A 43 4.78 9.74 1.62
N GLY A 44 5.12 9.09 0.51
CA GLY A 44 6.48 8.84 0.06
C GLY A 44 7.05 10.01 -0.74
N ILE A 45 8.07 10.70 -0.21
CA ILE A 45 8.72 11.85 -0.88
C ILE A 45 9.36 11.41 -2.19
N ASN A 46 10.15 10.32 -2.16
CA ASN A 46 10.82 9.81 -3.35
C ASN A 46 9.82 9.37 -4.43
N LEU A 47 8.72 8.75 -4.03
CA LEU A 47 7.67 8.34 -4.95
C LEU A 47 6.98 9.57 -5.58
N ALA A 48 6.64 10.57 -4.78
CA ALA A 48 6.05 11.80 -5.28
C ALA A 48 6.96 12.51 -6.30
N MET A 49 8.25 12.60 -5.99
CA MET A 49 9.23 13.21 -6.89
C MET A 49 9.41 12.43 -8.18
N ALA A 50 9.33 11.11 -8.13
CA ALA A 50 9.46 10.26 -9.32
C ALA A 50 8.22 10.30 -10.23
N LEU A 51 7.03 10.52 -9.67
CA LEU A 51 5.77 10.49 -10.43
C LEU A 51 5.31 11.86 -10.94
N LYS A 52 5.74 12.97 -10.32
CA LYS A 52 5.21 14.32 -10.59
C LYS A 52 5.34 14.79 -12.04
N ASP A 53 6.33 14.28 -12.76
CA ASP A 53 6.62 14.68 -14.15
C ASP A 53 6.08 13.66 -15.18
N ILE A 54 5.37 12.60 -14.73
CA ILE A 54 4.75 11.62 -15.64
C ILE A 54 3.45 12.19 -16.20
N PRO A 55 3.33 12.34 -17.54
CA PRO A 55 2.10 12.83 -18.15
C PRO A 55 0.88 11.98 -17.77
N GLY A 56 -0.22 12.63 -17.39
CA GLY A 56 -1.46 11.95 -17.01
C GLY A 56 -1.55 11.55 -15.54
N ILE A 57 -0.49 11.73 -14.75
CA ILE A 57 -0.49 11.48 -13.31
C ILE A 57 -0.53 12.82 -12.55
N THR A 58 -1.51 12.95 -11.65
CA THR A 58 -1.54 14.01 -10.65
C THR A 58 -1.08 13.44 -9.32
N VAL A 59 -0.09 14.06 -8.67
CA VAL A 59 0.44 13.60 -7.39
C VAL A 59 -0.02 14.52 -6.27
N ILE A 60 -0.59 13.94 -5.23
CA ILE A 60 -0.93 14.60 -3.97
C ILE A 60 -0.02 14.02 -2.89
N LEU A 61 0.90 14.83 -2.39
CA LEU A 61 1.77 14.45 -1.28
C LEU A 61 1.07 14.83 0.04
N THR A 62 0.94 13.86 0.96
CA THR A 62 0.37 14.13 2.29
C THR A 62 1.27 15.11 3.07
N GLY A 63 0.67 15.96 3.87
CA GLY A 63 1.43 16.83 4.77
C GLY A 63 1.89 16.10 6.03
N GLY A 64 2.91 16.64 6.71
CA GLY A 64 3.40 16.07 7.97
C GLY A 64 4.86 16.38 8.25
N ILE A 65 5.49 15.52 9.04
CA ILE A 65 6.87 15.64 9.49
C ILE A 65 7.74 14.71 8.65
N VAL A 66 8.84 15.23 8.13
CA VAL A 66 9.88 14.44 7.45
C VAL A 66 10.92 14.04 8.48
N THR A 67 11.15 12.74 8.61
CA THR A 67 12.18 12.22 9.52
C THR A 67 13.46 11.86 8.77
N SER A 68 14.58 11.89 9.45
CA SER A 68 15.90 11.57 8.85
C SER A 68 16.06 10.06 8.53
N VAL A 69 15.20 9.22 9.07
CA VAL A 69 15.30 7.75 8.96
C VAL A 69 14.53 7.22 7.76
N SER A 70 13.49 7.92 7.34
CA SER A 70 12.63 7.49 6.23
C SER A 70 12.42 8.63 5.23
N SER A 71 12.34 8.30 3.95
CA SER A 71 11.92 9.26 2.92
C SER A 71 10.38 9.35 2.87
N SER A 72 9.74 9.27 4.04
CA SER A 72 8.29 9.36 4.21
C SER A 72 7.91 10.58 5.04
N ILE A 73 6.67 11.01 4.83
CA ILE A 73 6.01 12.00 5.67
C ILE A 73 5.20 11.23 6.71
N GLU A 74 5.37 11.59 7.97
CA GLU A 74 4.70 10.98 9.11
C GLU A 74 3.90 12.02 9.91
N GLY A 75 2.99 11.53 10.75
CA GLY A 75 2.21 12.35 11.68
C GLY A 75 0.90 12.88 11.12
N LEU A 76 0.14 13.53 11.99
CA LEU A 76 -1.27 13.86 11.79
C LEU A 76 -1.54 15.20 11.10
N LEU A 77 -0.50 15.99 10.74
CA LEU A 77 -0.69 17.29 10.11
C LEU A 77 -1.38 17.23 8.74
N GLY A 78 -1.36 16.07 8.09
CA GLY A 78 -2.11 15.79 6.86
C GLY A 78 -3.51 15.22 7.09
N GLU A 79 -3.95 15.05 8.33
CA GLU A 79 -5.19 14.36 8.68
C GLU A 79 -6.43 15.01 8.05
N ASP A 80 -6.50 16.34 8.08
CA ASP A 80 -7.65 17.05 7.50
C ASP A 80 -7.75 16.90 5.99
N LEU A 81 -6.62 16.70 5.32
CA LEU A 81 -6.59 16.34 3.90
C LEU A 81 -7.14 14.94 3.71
N LEU A 82 -6.65 13.96 4.49
CA LEU A 82 -7.07 12.56 4.38
C LEU A 82 -8.54 12.34 4.72
N LYS A 83 -9.13 13.14 5.61
CA LYS A 83 -10.59 13.13 5.88
C LYS A 83 -11.44 13.56 4.69
N LYS A 84 -10.88 14.34 3.78
CA LYS A 84 -11.58 14.90 2.60
C LYS A 84 -11.32 14.11 1.32
N ILE A 85 -10.35 13.20 1.35
CA ILE A 85 -9.97 12.39 0.19
C ILE A 85 -10.55 10.99 0.35
N HIS A 86 -11.20 10.52 -0.70
CA HIS A 86 -11.59 9.12 -0.85
C HIS A 86 -10.83 8.57 -2.05
N THR A 87 -10.12 7.46 -1.85
CA THR A 87 -9.40 6.78 -2.91
C THR A 87 -10.11 5.50 -3.32
N ASP A 88 -10.00 5.14 -4.59
CA ASP A 88 -10.60 3.91 -5.10
C ASP A 88 -9.83 2.69 -4.58
N ILE A 89 -8.50 2.79 -4.54
CA ILE A 89 -7.64 1.70 -4.06
C ILE A 89 -6.51 2.26 -3.19
N ALA A 90 -6.29 1.67 -2.01
CA ALA A 90 -5.06 1.82 -1.24
C ALA A 90 -4.14 0.63 -1.49
N PHE A 91 -2.91 0.89 -1.91
CA PHE A 91 -1.82 -0.07 -1.89
C PHE A 91 -0.92 0.23 -0.70
N VAL A 92 -0.76 -0.74 0.16
CA VAL A 92 0.00 -0.61 1.41
C VAL A 92 0.96 -1.77 1.59
N SER A 93 2.06 -1.53 2.29
CA SER A 93 2.98 -2.58 2.72
C SER A 93 3.22 -2.47 4.22
N ALA A 94 3.79 -3.51 4.82
CA ALA A 94 3.98 -3.62 6.26
C ALA A 94 5.39 -4.07 6.64
N ARG A 95 5.72 -3.90 7.90
CA ARG A 95 6.91 -4.52 8.51
C ARG A 95 6.61 -5.93 9.00
N GLY A 96 5.37 -6.21 9.36
CA GLY A 96 4.91 -7.53 9.75
C GLY A 96 3.46 -7.74 9.36
N PHE A 97 3.12 -9.00 9.10
CA PHE A 97 1.77 -9.45 8.79
C PHE A 97 1.49 -10.77 9.50
N SER A 98 0.50 -10.79 10.35
CA SER A 98 0.07 -11.99 11.06
C SER A 98 -1.45 -12.10 11.10
N VAL A 99 -1.96 -13.31 11.29
CA VAL A 99 -3.41 -13.55 11.36
C VAL A 99 -4.02 -12.81 12.55
N GLU A 100 -3.32 -12.76 13.68
CA GLU A 100 -3.81 -12.16 14.92
C GLU A 100 -3.77 -10.63 14.92
N ASN A 101 -2.72 -10.03 14.32
CA ASN A 101 -2.46 -8.60 14.42
C ASN A 101 -2.67 -7.83 13.10
N GLY A 102 -2.96 -8.55 12.00
CA GLY A 102 -3.06 -7.95 10.66
C GLY A 102 -1.75 -7.32 10.21
N LEU A 103 -1.82 -6.19 9.55
CA LEU A 103 -0.68 -5.42 9.08
C LEU A 103 -0.13 -4.52 10.18
N THR A 104 1.19 -4.60 10.41
CA THR A 104 1.87 -3.88 11.49
C THR A 104 3.08 -3.09 11.00
N ASP A 105 3.38 -1.97 11.66
CA ASP A 105 4.53 -1.15 11.36
C ASP A 105 5.32 -0.76 12.63
N PHE A 106 6.55 -0.27 12.46
CA PHE A 106 7.42 0.09 13.58
C PHE A 106 7.16 1.51 14.10
N SER A 107 6.68 2.42 13.27
CA SER A 107 6.32 3.78 13.66
C SER A 107 4.83 3.90 13.93
N ILE A 108 4.46 4.33 15.14
CA ILE A 108 3.05 4.60 15.49
C ILE A 108 2.46 5.69 14.57
N TYR A 109 3.26 6.71 14.23
CA TYR A 109 2.82 7.81 13.38
C TYR A 109 2.58 7.35 11.92
N GLU A 110 3.45 6.48 11.41
CA GLU A 110 3.27 5.89 10.08
C GLU A 110 2.07 4.92 10.06
N ALA A 111 1.92 4.10 11.10
CA ALA A 111 0.77 3.20 11.25
C ALA A 111 -0.55 3.99 11.32
N ASP A 112 -0.60 5.10 12.06
CA ASP A 112 -1.80 5.95 12.12
C ASP A 112 -2.14 6.57 10.76
N LEU A 113 -1.15 7.06 10.03
CA LEU A 113 -1.36 7.59 8.68
C LEU A 113 -1.91 6.50 7.74
N LYS A 114 -1.26 5.33 7.71
CA LYS A 114 -1.70 4.18 6.90
C LYS A 114 -3.11 3.73 7.25
N ARG A 115 -3.45 3.64 8.54
CA ARG A 115 -4.80 3.29 9.01
C ARG A 115 -5.85 4.23 8.44
N ARG A 116 -5.58 5.54 8.40
CA ARG A 116 -6.50 6.53 7.83
C ARG A 116 -6.65 6.35 6.32
N CYS A 117 -5.56 6.14 5.63
CA CYS A 117 -5.58 5.90 4.18
C CYS A 117 -6.37 4.62 3.84
N VAL A 118 -6.17 3.54 4.59
CA VAL A 118 -6.96 2.31 4.46
C VAL A 118 -8.46 2.59 4.65
N LYS A 119 -8.82 3.28 5.73
CA LYS A 119 -10.23 3.59 6.04
C LYS A 119 -10.90 4.56 5.05
N SER A 120 -10.13 5.39 4.36
CA SER A 120 -10.65 6.34 3.36
C SER A 120 -10.67 5.76 1.94
N SER A 121 -10.25 4.52 1.77
CA SER A 121 -10.19 3.86 0.46
C SER A 121 -11.34 2.85 0.29
N ALA A 122 -11.86 2.75 -0.93
CA ALA A 122 -12.91 1.79 -1.24
C ALA A 122 -12.40 0.35 -1.25
N LYS A 123 -11.13 0.15 -1.63
CA LYS A 123 -10.44 -1.16 -1.59
C LYS A 123 -9.05 -1.00 -1.01
N THR A 124 -8.59 -2.03 -0.28
CA THR A 124 -7.22 -2.10 0.22
C THR A 124 -6.52 -3.34 -0.31
N ILE A 125 -5.38 -3.15 -0.94
CA ILE A 125 -4.51 -4.21 -1.44
C ILE A 125 -3.18 -4.13 -0.71
N ALA A 126 -2.83 -5.19 0.02
CA ALA A 126 -1.56 -5.27 0.72
C ALA A 126 -0.50 -5.92 -0.19
N LEU A 127 0.67 -5.28 -0.27
CA LEU A 127 1.83 -5.77 -1.01
C LEU A 127 2.88 -6.24 0.00
N ILE A 128 2.92 -7.53 0.27
CA ILE A 128 3.68 -8.10 1.37
C ILE A 128 4.65 -9.16 0.85
N ASP A 129 5.95 -8.98 1.02
CA ASP A 129 6.90 -10.03 0.70
C ASP A 129 6.82 -11.19 1.70
N HIS A 130 7.19 -12.40 1.25
CA HIS A 130 7.04 -13.63 2.04
C HIS A 130 7.73 -13.57 3.41
N THR A 131 8.80 -12.77 3.57
CA THR A 131 9.55 -12.67 4.84
C THR A 131 8.78 -11.92 5.94
N LYS A 132 7.68 -11.22 5.58
CA LYS A 132 6.85 -10.45 6.52
C LYS A 132 5.70 -11.26 7.12
N PHE A 133 5.40 -12.43 6.56
CA PHE A 133 4.38 -13.32 7.10
C PHE A 133 4.79 -13.88 8.46
N ASN A 134 3.82 -14.12 9.32
CA ASN A 134 4.00 -14.61 10.70
C ASN A 134 4.93 -13.72 11.56
N THR A 135 5.05 -12.44 11.20
CA THR A 135 5.81 -11.46 11.99
C THR A 135 4.89 -10.32 12.44
N THR A 136 5.23 -9.73 13.58
CA THR A 136 4.47 -8.60 14.14
C THR A 136 5.44 -7.48 14.51
N SER A 137 5.07 -6.25 14.22
CA SER A 137 5.81 -5.06 14.60
C SER A 137 5.02 -4.26 15.66
N ILE A 138 5.46 -3.06 15.99
CA ILE A 138 5.02 -2.31 17.17
C ILE A 138 3.54 -1.91 17.11
N SER A 139 3.04 -1.47 15.95
CA SER A 139 1.71 -0.88 15.82
C SER A 139 0.92 -1.48 14.68
N SER A 140 -0.25 -2.08 14.98
CA SER A 140 -1.20 -2.55 13.98
C SER A 140 -1.93 -1.39 13.32
N TYR A 141 -2.16 -1.45 12.00
CA TYR A 141 -2.87 -0.40 11.27
C TYR A 141 -4.02 -0.90 10.39
N ALA A 142 -4.06 -2.17 10.06
CA ALA A 142 -5.18 -2.81 9.35
C ALA A 142 -5.34 -4.25 9.82
N SER A 143 -6.59 -4.67 10.05
CA SER A 143 -6.96 -6.07 10.31
C SER A 143 -7.08 -6.85 9.00
N LEU A 144 -7.31 -8.17 9.08
CA LEU A 144 -7.58 -8.98 7.89
C LEU A 144 -8.85 -8.52 7.17
N ASP A 145 -9.87 -8.11 7.92
CA ASP A 145 -11.16 -7.66 7.38
C ASP A 145 -11.06 -6.33 6.61
N ASP A 146 -10.01 -5.55 6.86
CA ASP A 146 -9.74 -4.31 6.13
C ASP A 146 -9.12 -4.58 4.74
N LEU A 147 -8.72 -5.84 4.43
CA LEU A 147 -7.98 -6.20 3.23
C LEU A 147 -8.87 -6.88 2.20
N ASN A 148 -8.93 -6.33 0.99
CA ASN A 148 -9.60 -6.97 -0.13
C ASN A 148 -8.71 -8.01 -0.82
N MET A 149 -7.38 -7.83 -0.75
CA MET A 149 -6.41 -8.72 -1.36
C MET A 149 -5.04 -8.54 -0.71
N VAL A 150 -4.27 -9.61 -0.65
CA VAL A 150 -2.84 -9.60 -0.31
C VAL A 150 -2.07 -10.18 -1.49
N ILE A 151 -1.11 -9.42 -2.01
CA ILE A 151 -0.21 -9.86 -3.06
C ILE A 151 1.16 -10.13 -2.44
N THR A 152 1.69 -11.31 -2.69
CA THR A 152 3.02 -11.71 -2.21
C THR A 152 3.87 -12.28 -3.36
N ASP A 153 5.15 -12.44 -3.11
CA ASP A 153 6.09 -13.07 -4.03
C ASP A 153 6.05 -14.61 -3.91
N PHE A 154 6.72 -15.28 -4.84
CA PHE A 154 6.75 -16.74 -4.95
C PHE A 154 7.51 -17.44 -3.80
N GLY A 155 8.19 -16.71 -2.92
CA GLY A 155 8.90 -17.26 -1.77
C GLY A 155 8.01 -17.74 -0.62
N LEU A 156 6.69 -17.48 -0.69
CA LEU A 156 5.76 -17.92 0.35
C LEU A 156 5.58 -19.43 0.35
N SER A 157 5.73 -20.09 1.52
CA SER A 157 5.51 -21.52 1.65
C SER A 157 4.03 -21.89 1.54
N GLU A 158 3.71 -23.06 0.95
CA GLU A 158 2.33 -23.55 0.84
C GLU A 158 1.64 -23.66 2.22
N ASN A 159 2.37 -24.07 3.26
CA ASN A 159 1.81 -24.14 4.61
C ASN A 159 1.38 -22.76 5.13
N THR A 160 2.18 -21.72 4.91
CA THR A 160 1.83 -20.35 5.29
C THR A 160 0.64 -19.84 4.47
N LYS A 161 0.64 -20.10 3.17
CA LYS A 161 -0.47 -19.76 2.28
C LYS A 161 -1.78 -20.35 2.79
N ASP A 162 -1.82 -21.66 3.08
CA ASP A 162 -3.00 -22.36 3.59
C ASP A 162 -3.55 -21.76 4.88
N ILE A 163 -2.66 -21.32 5.80
CA ILE A 163 -3.05 -20.69 7.06
C ILE A 163 -3.81 -19.39 6.80
N TYR A 164 -3.28 -18.54 5.93
CA TYR A 164 -3.90 -17.22 5.65
C TYR A 164 -5.16 -17.35 4.80
N GLU A 165 -5.21 -18.26 3.84
CA GLU A 165 -6.42 -18.52 3.05
C GLU A 165 -7.56 -19.07 3.96
N LYS A 166 -7.25 -19.97 4.91
CA LYS A 166 -8.21 -20.44 5.93
C LYS A 166 -8.67 -19.35 6.88
N ALA A 167 -7.83 -18.34 7.11
CA ALA A 167 -8.20 -17.15 7.87
C ALA A 167 -9.02 -16.12 7.05
N GLY A 168 -9.36 -16.43 5.80
CA GLY A 168 -10.20 -15.60 4.92
C GLY A 168 -9.44 -14.59 4.06
N VAL A 169 -8.10 -14.64 4.03
CA VAL A 169 -7.29 -13.74 3.20
C VAL A 169 -7.37 -14.15 1.73
N ASN A 170 -7.77 -13.21 0.87
CA ASN A 170 -7.66 -13.36 -0.58
C ASN A 170 -6.20 -13.17 -1.00
N LEU A 171 -5.45 -14.25 -1.14
CA LEU A 171 -4.02 -14.25 -1.38
C LEU A 171 -3.69 -14.50 -2.85
N VAL A 172 -2.84 -13.64 -3.41
CA VAL A 172 -2.35 -13.75 -4.79
C VAL A 172 -0.82 -13.83 -4.77
N ILE A 173 -0.27 -14.89 -5.35
CA ILE A 173 1.17 -15.06 -5.48
C ILE A 173 1.63 -14.52 -6.84
N ALA A 174 2.57 -13.58 -6.81
CA ALA A 174 3.20 -13.06 -8.01
C ALA A 174 4.05 -14.14 -8.68
N LYS A 175 3.89 -14.30 -10.00
CA LYS A 175 4.74 -15.23 -10.76
C LYS A 175 6.15 -14.67 -10.87
N GLU A 176 7.13 -15.57 -10.82
CA GLU A 176 8.51 -15.24 -11.15
C GLU A 176 8.57 -14.67 -12.60
N MET A 177 9.24 -13.54 -12.75
CA MET A 177 9.48 -13.01 -14.09
C MET A 177 10.73 -13.70 -14.64
N ASN A 178 10.54 -14.48 -15.68
CA ASN A 178 11.64 -15.02 -16.50
C ASN A 178 12.32 -13.92 -17.30
#